data_266be6465035e2912e0b4789da29804d
#
_entry.id   266be6465035e2912e0b4789da29804d
#
_cell.length_a   1.000
_cell.length_b   1.000
_cell.length_c   1.000
_cell.angle_alpha   90.00
_cell.angle_beta   90.00
_cell.angle_gamma   90.00
#
_symmetry.space_group_name_H-M   'P 1'
#
loop_
_entity.id
_entity.type
_entity.pdbx_description
1 polymer ?
#
loop_
_entity_poly.entity_id
_entity_poly.type
_entity_poly.pdbx_seq_one_letter_code
_entity_poly.pdbx_strand_id
1 'polypeptide(L)'
;MSWGPLLVNLAVTAGLVAVQMLVTFAYAMRTRVHAITDTVWPLGFVLIALVSFFLSAGSGTAGRRVLVLVLTAVWGLRLSRHIYTRNRGQGEDRRYASLLRRNRGNLAVFVLRYIYWAQGRAMWLVSLPLQVAMYEHAPVSRVTWLGVAVWAIGFCFEAVADWQLRQWRPSRPGRPATIRMRLVSGARSRSTRQADRASASSTSRNSTSSMTMKSC
;
A
#
# COMPACT_ATOMS: atom_id res chain seq x y z
N MET A 1 10.72 -17.64 -32.91
CA MET A 1 9.60 -17.22 -32.02
C MET A 1 8.33 -17.14 -32.87
N SER A 2 7.31 -17.92 -32.55
CA SER A 2 6.03 -17.88 -33.24
C SER A 2 5.16 -16.76 -32.62
N TRP A 3 4.85 -15.72 -33.40
CA TRP A 3 4.12 -14.56 -32.91
C TRP A 3 2.65 -14.86 -32.61
N GLY A 4 2.02 -15.76 -33.31
CA GLY A 4 0.60 -16.09 -33.12
C GLY A 4 0.28 -16.56 -31.70
N PRO A 5 0.93 -17.62 -31.17
CA PRO A 5 0.70 -18.08 -29.82
C PRO A 5 1.03 -17.03 -28.74
N LEU A 6 2.06 -16.19 -28.96
CA LEU A 6 2.37 -15.09 -28.04
C LEU A 6 1.25 -14.03 -28.02
N LEU A 7 0.72 -13.64 -29.18
CA LEU A 7 -0.39 -12.66 -29.25
C LEU A 7 -1.65 -13.19 -28.55
N VAL A 8 -1.96 -14.47 -28.70
CA VAL A 8 -3.07 -15.12 -27.98
C VAL A 8 -2.81 -15.04 -26.47
N ASN A 9 -1.59 -15.37 -26.01
CA ASN A 9 -1.24 -15.26 -24.60
C ASN A 9 -1.40 -13.84 -24.07
N LEU A 10 -0.93 -12.83 -24.82
CA LEU A 10 -1.06 -11.42 -24.43
C LEU A 10 -2.53 -11.00 -24.31
N ALA A 11 -3.39 -11.43 -25.22
CA ALA A 11 -4.83 -11.15 -25.16
C ALA A 11 -5.50 -11.84 -23.97
N VAL A 12 -5.21 -13.13 -23.74
CA VAL A 12 -5.76 -13.89 -22.62
C VAL A 12 -5.33 -13.31 -21.29
N THR A 13 -4.05 -12.96 -21.13
CA THR A 13 -3.54 -12.37 -19.88
C THR A 13 -4.07 -10.95 -19.67
N ALA A 14 -4.31 -10.17 -20.72
CA ALA A 14 -4.99 -8.87 -20.60
C ALA A 14 -6.42 -9.04 -20.05
N GLY A 15 -7.17 -10.01 -20.60
CA GLY A 15 -8.50 -10.37 -20.10
C GLY A 15 -8.47 -10.86 -18.66
N LEU A 16 -7.50 -11.72 -18.30
CA LEU A 16 -7.30 -12.22 -16.95
C LEU A 16 -7.08 -11.06 -15.95
N VAL A 17 -6.20 -10.12 -16.29
CA VAL A 17 -5.92 -8.94 -15.45
C VAL A 17 -7.17 -8.07 -15.33
N ALA A 18 -7.91 -7.86 -16.41
CA ALA A 18 -9.17 -7.10 -16.36
C ALA A 18 -10.18 -7.74 -15.41
N VAL A 19 -10.39 -9.05 -15.50
CA VAL A 19 -11.28 -9.80 -14.60
C VAL A 19 -10.79 -9.70 -13.15
N GLN A 20 -9.50 -9.92 -12.90
CA GLN A 20 -8.91 -9.79 -11.56
C GLN A 20 -9.15 -8.40 -10.97
N MET A 21 -8.92 -7.33 -11.73
CA MET A 21 -9.14 -5.96 -11.27
C MET A 21 -10.62 -5.66 -11.02
N LEU A 22 -11.53 -6.17 -11.86
CA LEU A 22 -12.97 -6.01 -11.64
C LEU A 22 -13.47 -6.75 -10.40
N VAL A 23 -13.01 -7.97 -10.17
CA VAL A 23 -13.33 -8.74 -8.95
C VAL A 23 -12.80 -8.02 -7.70
N THR A 24 -11.54 -7.54 -7.76
CA THR A 24 -10.93 -6.78 -6.66
C THR A 24 -11.68 -5.47 -6.42
N PHE A 25 -12.09 -4.76 -7.47
CA PHE A 25 -12.92 -3.56 -7.37
C PHE A 25 -14.26 -3.85 -6.70
N ALA A 26 -14.98 -4.89 -7.16
CA ALA A 26 -16.28 -5.26 -6.57
C ALA A 26 -16.16 -5.62 -5.09
N TYR A 27 -15.10 -6.35 -4.72
CA TYR A 27 -14.80 -6.67 -3.32
C TYR A 27 -14.49 -5.41 -2.49
N ALA A 28 -13.62 -4.54 -2.99
CA ALA A 28 -13.22 -3.31 -2.29
C ALA A 28 -14.38 -2.33 -2.13
N MET A 29 -15.27 -2.23 -3.11
CA MET A 29 -16.50 -1.42 -3.00
C MET A 29 -17.44 -1.93 -1.91
N ARG A 30 -17.51 -3.25 -1.69
CA ARG A 30 -18.31 -3.85 -0.61
C ARG A 30 -17.68 -3.65 0.77
N THR A 31 -16.37 -3.84 0.87
CA THR A 31 -15.63 -3.77 2.14
C THR A 31 -15.16 -2.36 2.50
N ARG A 32 -15.19 -1.43 1.55
CA ARG A 32 -14.66 -0.06 1.64
C ARG A 32 -13.16 -0.01 1.97
N VAL A 33 -12.41 -1.06 1.57
CA VAL A 33 -10.96 -1.16 1.77
C VAL A 33 -10.29 -1.38 0.42
N HIS A 34 -9.75 -0.32 -0.19
CA HIS A 34 -9.07 -0.37 -1.48
C HIS A 34 -7.61 -0.85 -1.37
N ALA A 35 -7.02 -0.79 -0.18
CA ALA A 35 -5.67 -1.30 0.10
C ALA A 35 -5.51 -2.81 -0.18
N ILE A 36 -6.60 -3.56 -0.36
CA ILE A 36 -6.59 -4.96 -0.80
C ILE A 36 -5.90 -5.12 -2.17
N THR A 37 -5.97 -4.10 -3.03
CA THR A 37 -5.35 -4.10 -4.35
C THR A 37 -3.85 -4.34 -4.25
N ASP A 38 -3.17 -3.76 -3.26
CA ASP A 38 -1.74 -3.94 -3.03
C ASP A 38 -1.39 -5.41 -2.72
N THR A 39 -2.29 -6.13 -2.03
CA THR A 39 -2.12 -7.57 -1.72
C THR A 39 -2.37 -8.45 -2.95
N VAL A 40 -3.36 -8.09 -3.76
CA VAL A 40 -3.76 -8.86 -4.94
C VAL A 40 -2.80 -8.63 -6.12
N TRP A 41 -2.10 -7.50 -6.15
CA TRP A 41 -1.21 -7.11 -7.24
C TRP A 41 -0.07 -8.13 -7.50
N PRO A 42 0.72 -8.58 -6.49
CA PRO A 42 1.72 -9.63 -6.72
C PRO A 42 1.12 -10.97 -7.16
N LEU A 43 -0.08 -11.32 -6.68
CA LEU A 43 -0.78 -12.52 -7.12
C LEU A 43 -1.15 -12.47 -8.61
N GLY A 44 -1.40 -11.28 -9.16
CA GLY A 44 -1.64 -11.09 -10.58
C GLY A 44 -0.48 -11.55 -11.45
N PHE A 45 0.76 -11.25 -11.05
CA PHE A 45 1.95 -11.76 -11.75
C PHE A 45 2.05 -13.28 -11.69
N VAL A 46 1.71 -13.87 -10.55
CA VAL A 46 1.69 -15.34 -10.41
C VAL A 46 0.64 -15.96 -11.35
N LEU A 47 -0.55 -15.37 -11.43
CA LEU A 47 -1.60 -15.82 -12.33
C LEU A 47 -1.21 -15.66 -13.81
N ILE A 48 -0.63 -14.51 -14.19
CA ILE A 48 -0.10 -14.30 -15.55
C ILE A 48 0.98 -15.35 -15.86
N ALA A 49 1.93 -15.58 -14.94
CA ALA A 49 2.98 -16.58 -15.13
C ALA A 49 2.39 -17.99 -15.29
N LEU A 50 1.41 -18.35 -14.50
CA LEU A 50 0.75 -19.65 -14.56
C LEU A 50 0.01 -19.86 -15.91
N VAL A 51 -0.80 -18.88 -16.33
CA VAL A 51 -1.51 -18.92 -17.60
C VAL A 51 -0.52 -18.97 -18.78
N SER A 52 0.51 -18.12 -18.77
CA SER A 52 1.53 -18.11 -19.81
C SER A 52 2.32 -19.42 -19.85
N PHE A 53 2.56 -20.07 -18.72
CA PHE A 53 3.19 -21.38 -18.64
C PHE A 53 2.39 -22.45 -19.41
N PHE A 54 1.08 -22.49 -19.23
CA PHE A 54 0.24 -23.45 -19.93
C PHE A 54 0.09 -23.10 -21.41
N LEU A 55 -0.15 -21.84 -21.75
CA LEU A 55 -0.33 -21.41 -23.13
C LEU A 55 0.95 -21.47 -23.98
N SER A 56 2.12 -21.40 -23.36
CA SER A 56 3.41 -21.56 -24.05
C SER A 56 3.85 -23.03 -24.22
N ALA A 57 3.00 -24.00 -23.87
CA ALA A 57 3.29 -25.40 -24.06
C ALA A 57 3.57 -25.69 -25.56
N GLY A 58 4.71 -26.31 -25.86
CA GLY A 58 5.15 -26.55 -27.24
C GLY A 58 5.79 -25.35 -27.95
N SER A 59 5.78 -24.15 -27.39
CA SER A 59 6.31 -22.93 -28.02
C SER A 59 7.57 -22.37 -27.36
N GLY A 60 8.01 -22.90 -26.24
CA GLY A 60 9.19 -22.43 -25.52
C GLY A 60 9.95 -23.57 -24.84
N THR A 61 11.18 -23.31 -24.41
CA THR A 61 12.00 -24.29 -23.71
C THR A 61 11.41 -24.60 -22.34
N ALA A 62 11.12 -25.87 -22.04
CA ALA A 62 10.46 -26.30 -20.79
C ALA A 62 11.21 -25.81 -19.53
N GLY A 63 12.55 -25.93 -19.49
CA GLY A 63 13.36 -25.47 -18.37
C GLY A 63 13.23 -23.98 -18.08
N ARG A 64 13.19 -23.12 -19.12
CA ARG A 64 13.00 -21.67 -18.97
C ARG A 64 11.61 -21.33 -18.50
N ARG A 65 10.58 -21.98 -19.02
CA ARG A 65 9.19 -21.79 -18.62
C ARG A 65 9.00 -22.10 -17.14
N VAL A 66 9.52 -23.25 -16.68
CA VAL A 66 9.47 -23.64 -15.25
C VAL A 66 10.25 -22.64 -14.41
N LEU A 67 11.45 -22.24 -14.84
CA LEU A 67 12.28 -21.27 -14.10
C LEU A 67 11.53 -19.94 -13.89
N VAL A 68 10.98 -19.35 -14.95
CA VAL A 68 10.23 -18.09 -14.86
C VAL A 68 9.01 -18.22 -13.98
N LEU A 69 8.24 -19.31 -14.10
CA LEU A 69 7.08 -19.58 -13.25
C LEU A 69 7.49 -19.66 -11.78
N VAL A 70 8.52 -20.44 -11.43
CA VAL A 70 8.97 -20.66 -10.05
C VAL A 70 9.47 -19.34 -9.43
N LEU A 71 10.33 -18.60 -10.14
CA LEU A 71 10.85 -17.32 -9.64
C LEU A 71 9.71 -16.32 -9.39
N THR A 72 8.77 -16.21 -10.33
CA THR A 72 7.61 -15.30 -10.19
C THR A 72 6.69 -15.74 -9.04
N ALA A 73 6.44 -17.05 -8.90
CA ALA A 73 5.58 -17.58 -7.84
C ALA A 73 6.21 -17.36 -6.46
N VAL A 74 7.50 -17.66 -6.29
CA VAL A 74 8.22 -17.45 -5.03
C VAL A 74 8.16 -15.98 -4.61
N TRP A 75 8.48 -15.06 -5.52
CA TRP A 75 8.42 -13.63 -5.27
C TRP A 75 7.01 -13.15 -4.98
N GLY A 76 6.05 -13.46 -5.85
CA GLY A 76 4.69 -12.93 -5.76
C GLY A 76 3.92 -13.44 -4.55
N LEU A 77 4.04 -14.74 -4.21
CA LEU A 77 3.39 -15.31 -3.03
C LEU A 77 4.00 -14.77 -1.73
N ARG A 78 5.34 -14.62 -1.67
CA ARG A 78 6.01 -14.01 -0.52
C ARG A 78 5.56 -12.57 -0.30
N LEU A 79 5.59 -11.76 -1.38
CA LEU A 79 5.23 -10.34 -1.30
C LEU A 79 3.76 -10.16 -0.93
N SER A 80 2.86 -10.91 -1.57
CA SER A 80 1.43 -10.87 -1.24
C SER A 80 1.17 -11.23 0.22
N ARG A 81 1.78 -12.31 0.73
CA ARG A 81 1.69 -12.69 2.15
C ARG A 81 2.23 -11.57 3.06
N HIS A 82 3.38 -10.96 2.71
CA HIS A 82 3.94 -9.86 3.49
C HIS A 82 2.99 -8.67 3.57
N ILE A 83 2.45 -8.23 2.43
CA ILE A 83 1.51 -7.10 2.37
C ILE A 83 0.22 -7.43 3.13
N TYR A 84 -0.34 -8.64 2.94
CA TYR A 84 -1.54 -9.08 3.64
C TYR A 84 -1.36 -9.04 5.16
N THR A 85 -0.28 -9.63 5.68
CA THR A 85 0.00 -9.66 7.12
C THR A 85 0.23 -8.26 7.69
N ARG A 86 0.83 -7.37 6.90
CA ARG A 86 1.05 -5.98 7.27
C ARG A 86 -0.24 -5.17 7.36
N ASN A 87 -1.14 -5.36 6.40
CA ASN A 87 -2.35 -4.56 6.25
C ASN A 87 -3.55 -5.12 7.04
N ARG A 88 -3.47 -6.38 7.49
CA ARG A 88 -4.56 -7.03 8.23
C ARG A 88 -4.94 -6.23 9.47
N GLY A 89 -6.22 -5.85 9.57
CA GLY A 89 -6.77 -5.10 10.71
C GLY A 89 -6.47 -3.60 10.75
N GLN A 90 -5.82 -3.02 9.70
CA GLN A 90 -5.48 -1.59 9.70
C GLN A 90 -6.49 -0.69 8.98
N GLY A 91 -7.55 -1.26 8.37
CA GLY A 91 -8.52 -0.50 7.59
C GLY A 91 -7.94 0.04 6.27
N GLU A 92 -8.42 1.20 5.82
CA GLU A 92 -7.98 1.81 4.55
C GLU A 92 -6.62 2.50 4.68
N ASP A 93 -5.75 2.32 3.69
CA ASP A 93 -4.44 2.98 3.61
C ASP A 93 -4.62 4.49 3.39
N ARG A 94 -3.76 5.30 4.04
CA ARG A 94 -3.81 6.76 3.96
C ARG A 94 -3.69 7.30 2.54
N ARG A 95 -2.97 6.60 1.64
CA ARG A 95 -2.82 6.96 0.22
C ARG A 95 -4.17 6.88 -0.49
N TYR A 96 -4.89 5.77 -0.32
CA TYR A 96 -6.21 5.58 -0.90
C TYR A 96 -7.24 6.52 -0.25
N ALA A 97 -7.21 6.69 1.07
CA ALA A 97 -8.08 7.64 1.76
C ALA A 97 -7.89 9.08 1.26
N SER A 98 -6.65 9.52 1.03
CA SER A 98 -6.36 10.85 0.49
C SER A 98 -6.82 11.02 -0.95
N LEU A 99 -6.70 9.98 -1.77
CA LEU A 99 -7.17 9.95 -3.16
C LEU A 99 -8.69 10.03 -3.23
N LEU A 100 -9.38 9.25 -2.40
CA LEU A 100 -10.84 9.23 -2.33
C LEU A 100 -11.43 10.59 -1.92
N ARG A 101 -10.77 11.32 -1.02
CA ARG A 101 -11.19 12.67 -0.59
C ARG A 101 -11.15 13.72 -1.70
N ARG A 102 -10.34 13.52 -2.74
CA ARG A 102 -10.25 14.43 -3.90
C ARG A 102 -11.41 14.28 -4.87
N ASN A 103 -12.16 13.20 -4.76
CA ASN A 103 -13.27 12.95 -5.67
C ASN A 103 -14.47 13.84 -5.33
N ARG A 104 -14.98 14.57 -6.34
CA ARG A 104 -16.21 15.38 -6.27
C ARG A 104 -17.34 14.82 -7.13
N GLY A 105 -17.15 13.65 -7.76
CA GLY A 105 -18.09 13.02 -8.68
C GLY A 105 -18.49 11.61 -8.25
N ASN A 106 -18.84 10.76 -9.23
CA ASN A 106 -19.17 9.37 -8.97
C ASN A 106 -17.93 8.59 -8.50
N LEU A 107 -17.98 8.15 -7.24
CA LEU A 107 -16.88 7.46 -6.57
C LEU A 107 -16.48 6.18 -7.31
N ALA A 108 -17.45 5.37 -7.75
CA ALA A 108 -17.18 4.10 -8.40
C ALA A 108 -16.41 4.28 -9.72
N VAL A 109 -16.82 5.25 -10.56
CA VAL A 109 -16.14 5.56 -11.81
C VAL A 109 -14.74 6.10 -11.56
N PHE A 110 -14.59 6.99 -10.58
CA PHE A 110 -13.30 7.55 -10.21
C PHE A 110 -12.32 6.46 -9.77
N VAL A 111 -12.72 5.63 -8.83
CA VAL A 111 -11.91 4.53 -8.27
C VAL A 111 -11.56 3.51 -9.36
N LEU A 112 -12.53 3.10 -10.18
CA LEU A 112 -12.30 2.17 -11.29
C LEU A 112 -11.25 2.69 -12.27
N ARG A 113 -11.32 3.98 -12.62
CA ARG A 113 -10.41 4.60 -13.61
C ARG A 113 -9.01 4.87 -13.04
N TYR A 114 -8.94 5.46 -11.83
CA TYR A 114 -7.68 5.96 -11.29
C TYR A 114 -6.91 4.93 -10.44
N ILE A 115 -7.59 3.93 -9.90
CA ILE A 115 -6.95 2.87 -9.13
C ILE A 115 -6.86 1.59 -9.97
N TYR A 116 -7.98 0.96 -10.29
CA TYR A 116 -7.99 -0.39 -10.85
C TYR A 116 -7.52 -0.46 -12.30
N TRP A 117 -7.99 0.46 -13.15
CA TRP A 117 -7.55 0.52 -14.55
C TRP A 117 -6.06 0.87 -14.66
N ALA A 118 -5.58 1.81 -13.86
CA ALA A 118 -4.16 2.17 -13.82
C ALA A 118 -3.29 1.01 -13.32
N GLN A 119 -3.70 0.33 -12.26
CA GLN A 119 -3.00 -0.83 -11.69
C GLN A 119 -3.01 -2.03 -12.66
N GLY A 120 -4.14 -2.31 -13.30
CA GLY A 120 -4.26 -3.40 -14.28
C GLY A 120 -3.34 -3.18 -15.49
N ARG A 121 -3.35 -1.97 -16.07
CA ARG A 121 -2.44 -1.64 -17.19
C ARG A 121 -0.98 -1.77 -16.77
N ALA A 122 -0.61 -1.22 -15.63
CA ALA A 122 0.76 -1.28 -15.12
C ALA A 122 1.19 -2.75 -14.92
N MET A 123 0.36 -3.57 -14.28
CA MET A 123 0.62 -5.00 -14.07
C MET A 123 0.83 -5.73 -15.40
N TRP A 124 -0.07 -5.54 -16.35
CA TRP A 124 0.03 -6.21 -17.66
C TRP A 124 1.28 -5.77 -18.43
N LEU A 125 1.58 -4.46 -18.50
CA LEU A 125 2.78 -3.94 -19.16
C LEU A 125 4.07 -4.43 -18.51
N VAL A 126 4.16 -4.39 -17.17
CA VAL A 126 5.35 -4.86 -16.44
C VAL A 126 5.53 -6.38 -16.58
N SER A 127 4.47 -7.14 -16.83
CA SER A 127 4.55 -8.59 -17.05
C SER A 127 5.00 -8.99 -18.47
N LEU A 128 5.10 -8.06 -19.44
CA LEU A 128 5.46 -8.39 -20.82
C LEU A 128 6.81 -9.14 -20.94
N PRO A 129 7.90 -8.73 -20.28
CA PRO A 129 9.16 -9.46 -20.34
C PRO A 129 9.05 -10.92 -19.83
N LEU A 130 8.25 -11.14 -18.79
CA LEU A 130 7.97 -12.47 -18.25
C LEU A 130 7.24 -13.33 -19.29
N GLN A 131 6.21 -12.78 -19.94
CA GLN A 131 5.41 -13.47 -20.95
C GLN A 131 6.28 -13.81 -22.16
N VAL A 132 7.06 -12.86 -22.66
CA VAL A 132 7.99 -13.09 -23.79
C VAL A 132 9.02 -14.17 -23.45
N ALA A 133 9.59 -14.16 -22.25
CA ALA A 133 10.57 -15.14 -21.82
C ALA A 133 10.05 -16.59 -21.84
N MET A 134 8.75 -16.81 -21.67
CA MET A 134 8.13 -18.14 -21.72
C MET A 134 7.99 -18.69 -23.15
N TYR A 135 8.03 -17.84 -24.18
CA TYR A 135 7.96 -18.22 -25.59
C TYR A 135 9.34 -18.29 -26.28
N GLU A 136 10.39 -18.03 -25.52
CA GLU A 136 11.77 -18.07 -26.03
C GLU A 136 12.25 -19.52 -26.17
N HIS A 137 12.77 -19.86 -27.36
CA HIS A 137 13.26 -21.21 -27.70
C HIS A 137 14.71 -21.45 -27.27
N ALA A 138 15.47 -20.39 -26.97
CA ALA A 138 16.85 -20.54 -26.57
C ALA A 138 16.97 -21.34 -25.26
N PRO A 139 17.94 -22.27 -25.17
CA PRO A 139 18.16 -23.06 -23.95
C PRO A 139 18.58 -22.16 -22.78
N VAL A 140 18.47 -22.68 -21.57
CA VAL A 140 19.01 -22.05 -20.38
C VAL A 140 20.53 -21.91 -20.52
N SER A 141 21.02 -20.67 -20.52
CA SER A 141 22.42 -20.33 -20.78
C SER A 141 23.06 -19.70 -19.53
N ARG A 142 24.38 -19.39 -19.60
CA ARG A 142 25.09 -18.65 -18.53
C ARG A 142 24.46 -17.29 -18.26
N VAL A 143 23.95 -16.61 -19.31
CA VAL A 143 23.23 -15.34 -19.18
C VAL A 143 21.93 -15.50 -18.38
N THR A 144 21.22 -16.62 -18.57
CA THR A 144 20.01 -16.92 -17.76
C THR A 144 20.35 -17.05 -16.28
N TRP A 145 21.45 -17.75 -15.95
CA TRP A 145 21.90 -17.90 -14.56
C TRP A 145 22.39 -16.60 -13.95
N LEU A 146 23.03 -15.73 -14.74
CA LEU A 146 23.34 -14.37 -14.30
C LEU A 146 22.07 -13.59 -13.95
N GLY A 147 21.02 -13.69 -14.78
CA GLY A 147 19.71 -13.11 -14.49
C GLY A 147 19.09 -13.65 -13.19
N VAL A 148 19.19 -14.96 -12.96
CA VAL A 148 18.74 -15.59 -11.70
C VAL A 148 19.54 -15.06 -10.49
N ALA A 149 20.86 -14.88 -10.61
CA ALA A 149 21.68 -14.33 -9.55
C ALA A 149 21.28 -12.87 -9.21
N VAL A 150 21.06 -12.03 -10.23
CA VAL A 150 20.58 -10.65 -10.03
C VAL A 150 19.21 -10.65 -9.36
N TRP A 151 18.30 -11.52 -9.83
CA TRP A 151 16.98 -11.68 -9.21
C TRP A 151 17.10 -12.09 -7.73
N ALA A 152 17.95 -13.08 -7.41
CA ALA A 152 18.16 -13.56 -6.05
C ALA A 152 18.71 -12.47 -5.13
N ILE A 153 19.65 -11.66 -5.62
CA ILE A 153 20.18 -10.50 -4.87
C ILE A 153 19.04 -9.52 -4.57
N GLY A 154 18.25 -9.13 -5.58
CA GLY A 154 17.11 -8.22 -5.40
C GLY A 154 16.07 -8.77 -4.42
N PHE A 155 15.75 -10.07 -4.54
CA PHE A 155 14.83 -10.76 -3.64
C PHE A 155 15.33 -10.77 -2.19
N CYS A 156 16.64 -11.02 -1.96
CA CYS A 156 17.24 -10.97 -0.64
C CYS A 156 17.19 -9.56 -0.04
N PHE A 157 17.54 -8.53 -0.81
CA PHE A 157 17.44 -7.14 -0.37
C PHE A 157 16.01 -6.77 0.05
N GLU A 158 15.02 -7.12 -0.77
CA GLU A 158 13.61 -6.90 -0.45
C GLU A 158 13.20 -7.64 0.83
N ALA A 159 13.59 -8.91 0.97
CA ALA A 159 13.27 -9.72 2.14
C ALA A 159 13.87 -9.16 3.43
N VAL A 160 15.13 -8.70 3.38
CA VAL A 160 15.84 -8.11 4.52
C VAL A 160 15.19 -6.75 4.88
N ALA A 161 14.90 -5.90 3.90
CA ALA A 161 14.23 -4.61 4.14
C ALA A 161 12.86 -4.80 4.80
N ASP A 162 12.07 -5.75 4.31
CA ASP A 162 10.77 -6.08 4.89
C ASP A 162 10.88 -6.60 6.33
N TRP A 163 11.93 -7.36 6.63
CA TRP A 163 12.19 -7.88 7.97
C TRP A 163 12.63 -6.76 8.92
N GLN A 164 13.54 -5.87 8.50
CA GLN A 164 13.97 -4.69 9.26
C GLN A 164 12.79 -3.77 9.56
N LEU A 165 11.96 -3.44 8.56
CA LEU A 165 10.78 -2.59 8.73
C LEU A 165 9.77 -3.19 9.74
N ARG A 166 9.68 -4.52 9.84
CA ARG A 166 8.84 -5.16 10.87
C ARG A 166 9.39 -4.95 12.28
N GLN A 167 10.71 -5.01 12.46
CA GLN A 167 11.34 -4.80 13.76
C GLN A 167 11.28 -3.33 14.22
N TRP A 168 11.41 -2.39 13.26
CA TRP A 168 11.36 -0.95 13.53
C TRP A 168 9.96 -0.40 13.79
N ARG A 169 8.91 -1.19 13.62
CA ARG A 169 7.58 -0.78 14.05
C ARG A 169 7.54 -0.84 15.58
N PRO A 170 7.58 0.31 16.29
CA PRO A 170 7.36 0.27 17.72
C PRO A 170 5.99 -0.34 17.94
N SER A 171 5.93 -1.35 18.82
CA SER A 171 4.69 -1.79 19.44
C SER A 171 4.10 -0.58 20.15
N ARG A 172 3.31 0.21 19.45
CA ARG A 172 2.51 1.25 20.07
C ARG A 172 1.20 0.62 20.48
N PRO A 173 1.06 0.14 21.73
CA PRO A 173 -0.24 0.07 22.35
C PRO A 173 -0.75 1.51 22.36
N GLY A 174 -1.99 1.72 21.91
CA GLY A 174 -2.61 3.01 21.72
C GLY A 174 -2.40 3.96 22.91
N ARG A 175 -1.53 4.93 22.73
CA ARG A 175 -1.65 6.18 23.47
C ARG A 175 -2.64 7.05 22.68
N PRO A 176 -3.85 7.24 23.20
CA PRO A 176 -4.79 8.15 22.59
C PRO A 176 -4.16 9.55 22.53
N ALA A 177 -4.25 10.22 21.39
CA ALA A 177 -3.77 11.59 21.16
C ALA A 177 -4.36 12.61 22.18
N THR A 178 -5.36 12.23 22.92
CA THR A 178 -6.01 12.94 24.03
C THR A 178 -5.11 13.31 25.20
N ILE A 179 -3.99 12.61 25.44
CA ILE A 179 -3.09 12.96 26.56
C ILE A 179 -2.28 14.22 26.27
N ARG A 180 -1.89 14.47 25.01
CA ARG A 180 -1.14 15.69 24.66
C ARG A 180 -2.01 16.94 24.70
N MET A 181 -3.29 16.82 24.33
CA MET A 181 -4.25 17.95 24.47
C MET A 181 -4.61 18.26 25.92
N ARG A 182 -4.69 17.25 26.82
CA ARG A 182 -4.97 17.51 28.24
C ARG A 182 -3.85 18.26 28.95
N LEU A 183 -2.60 18.00 28.60
CA LEU A 183 -1.47 18.72 29.25
C LEU A 183 -1.41 20.19 28.78
N VAL A 184 -1.70 20.47 27.49
CA VAL A 184 -1.74 21.84 26.99
C VAL A 184 -2.98 22.59 27.49
N SER A 185 -4.15 21.93 27.55
CA SER A 185 -5.37 22.52 28.13
C SER A 185 -5.28 22.76 29.63
N GLY A 186 -4.64 21.85 30.39
CA GLY A 186 -4.41 22.00 31.84
C GLY A 186 -3.44 23.14 32.17
N ALA A 187 -2.43 23.37 31.36
CA ALA A 187 -1.50 24.48 31.52
C ALA A 187 -2.16 25.84 31.23
N ARG A 188 -3.00 25.91 30.20
CA ARG A 188 -3.75 27.15 29.87
C ARG A 188 -4.78 27.52 30.94
N SER A 189 -5.49 26.53 31.51
CA SER A 189 -6.50 26.80 32.56
C SER A 189 -5.87 27.21 33.89
N ARG A 190 -4.62 26.81 34.19
CA ARG A 190 -3.90 27.29 35.38
C ARG A 190 -3.39 28.73 35.21
N SER A 191 -2.94 29.09 34.02
CA SER A 191 -2.48 30.43 33.69
C SER A 191 -3.60 31.47 33.78
N THR A 192 -4.77 31.17 33.24
CA THR A 192 -5.95 32.06 33.32
C THR A 192 -6.47 32.24 34.75
N ARG A 193 -6.54 31.16 35.54
CA ARG A 193 -6.96 31.25 36.95
C ARG A 193 -5.97 32.02 37.83
N GLN A 194 -4.69 32.04 37.50
CA GLN A 194 -3.68 32.78 38.20
C GLN A 194 -3.72 34.26 37.85
N ALA A 195 -4.03 34.62 36.61
CA ALA A 195 -4.28 35.98 36.15
C ALA A 195 -5.54 36.58 36.79
N ASP A 196 -6.63 35.82 36.87
CA ASP A 196 -7.88 36.26 37.50
C ASP A 196 -7.75 36.49 39.03
N ARG A 197 -6.92 35.68 39.71
CA ARG A 197 -6.64 35.92 41.16
C ARG A 197 -5.77 37.15 41.39
N ALA A 198 -4.84 37.45 40.48
CA ALA A 198 -4.00 38.65 40.59
C ALA A 198 -4.81 39.92 40.37
N SER A 199 -5.76 39.93 39.42
CA SER A 199 -6.65 41.08 39.17
C SER A 199 -7.64 41.32 40.33
N ALA A 200 -8.21 40.25 40.92
CA ALA A 200 -9.11 40.34 42.05
C ALA A 200 -8.44 40.93 43.32
N SER A 201 -7.15 40.60 43.54
CA SER A 201 -6.40 41.13 44.66
C SER A 201 -6.00 42.63 44.54
N SER A 202 -5.87 43.12 43.31
CA SER A 202 -5.59 44.54 43.04
C SER A 202 -6.84 45.43 43.21
N THR A 203 -8.03 44.90 42.88
CA THR A 203 -9.30 45.65 43.05
C THR A 203 -9.70 45.82 44.56
N SER A 204 -9.38 44.82 45.38
CA SER A 204 -9.64 44.86 46.83
C SER A 204 -8.76 45.88 47.59
N ARG A 205 -7.52 46.14 47.13
CA ARG A 205 -6.65 47.14 47.75
C ARG A 205 -7.01 48.57 47.39
N ASN A 206 -7.67 48.85 46.26
CA ASN A 206 -8.08 50.18 45.89
C ASN A 206 -9.38 50.61 46.60
N SER A 207 -10.24 49.69 47.03
CA SER A 207 -11.50 50.04 47.73
C SER A 207 -11.26 50.38 49.21
N THR A 208 -10.19 49.92 49.83
CA THR A 208 -9.85 50.27 51.24
C THR A 208 -9.11 51.62 51.41
N SER A 209 -8.50 52.15 50.34
CA SER A 209 -7.82 53.46 50.38
C SER A 209 -8.77 54.66 50.13
N SER A 210 -9.95 54.46 49.62
CA SER A 210 -10.92 55.57 49.38
C SER A 210 -11.90 55.83 50.50
N MET A 211 -11.89 55.01 51.59
CA MET A 211 -12.79 55.13 52.73
C MET A 211 -12.25 55.86 53.94
N THR A 212 -10.96 56.23 53.88
CA THR A 212 -10.29 56.92 55.00
C THR A 212 -10.08 58.44 54.82
N MET A 213 -10.69 59.05 53.79
CA MET A 213 -10.51 60.46 53.46
C MET A 213 -11.80 61.29 53.49
N LYS A 214 -12.84 60.85 54.21
CA LYS A 214 -14.07 61.65 54.44
C LYS A 214 -14.47 61.56 55.90
N SER A 215 -13.65 62.10 56.82
CA SER A 215 -14.10 62.51 58.13
C SER A 215 -13.01 63.43 58.73
N CYS A 216 -13.05 64.73 58.37
CA CYS A 216 -12.68 65.93 59.14
C CYS A 216 -13.20 67.10 58.33
#